data_f1a20cebf21aa9c06353942536d0cd86
#
_entry.id   f1a20cebf21aa9c06353942536d0cd86
#
_cell.length_a   1.000
_cell.length_b   1.000
_cell.length_c   1.000
_cell.angle_alpha   90.00
_cell.angle_beta   90.00
_cell.angle_gamma   90.00
#
_symmetry.space_group_name_H-M   'P 1'
#
loop_
_entity.id
_entity.type
_entity.pdbx_description
1 polymer ?
#
loop_
_entity_poly.entity_id
_entity_poly.type
_entity_poly.pdbx_seq_one_letter_code
_entity_poly.pdbx_strand_id
1 'polypeptide(L)'
;MAKSRRPPSEAPFDSIYRHGFVRVAVATPRVEVASPAYNLAQTLVLARQAAAKRAVLAVFPELGLSAYSNEDLFQQDALLDASLAALAGLVDASRTLSLVLVAGLPLRVDDRLFNCGVVVHRGRVLGAVPKSFLPNYREFYEKRQFAPAAQALSSSVRLMGQDVPFGSQLLFAATNVPGFVLHLEVCEDLWVPLP
;
A
#
# COMPACT_ATOMS: atom_id res chain seq x y z
N MET A 1 16.72 28.14 -9.32
CA MET A 1 16.71 27.77 -10.76
C MET A 1 15.89 26.49 -10.91
N ALA A 2 14.68 26.59 -11.46
CA ALA A 2 13.79 25.45 -11.71
C ALA A 2 14.37 24.65 -12.88
N LYS A 3 14.75 23.36 -12.63
CA LYS A 3 15.15 22.45 -13.69
C LYS A 3 13.96 22.24 -14.63
N SER A 4 14.10 22.67 -15.88
CA SER A 4 13.18 22.39 -16.99
C SER A 4 12.86 20.89 -17.01
N ARG A 5 11.62 20.52 -16.66
CA ARG A 5 11.11 19.16 -16.84
C ARG A 5 10.94 18.95 -18.34
N ARG A 6 11.70 18.03 -18.94
CA ARG A 6 11.41 17.55 -20.31
C ARG A 6 9.95 17.09 -20.35
N PRO A 7 9.17 17.50 -21.36
CA PRO A 7 7.85 16.93 -21.56
C PRO A 7 7.99 15.41 -21.70
N PRO A 8 7.04 14.61 -21.21
CA PRO A 8 7.02 13.17 -21.42
C PRO A 8 7.11 12.91 -22.95
N SER A 9 7.97 12.00 -23.36
CA SER A 9 8.02 11.56 -24.76
C SER A 9 6.59 11.20 -25.18
N GLU A 10 6.11 11.77 -26.28
CA GLU A 10 4.73 11.52 -26.73
C GLU A 10 4.53 10.01 -26.89
N ALA A 11 3.62 9.46 -26.10
CA ALA A 11 3.26 8.06 -26.23
C ALA A 11 2.73 7.78 -27.64
N PRO A 12 2.95 6.60 -28.24
CA PRO A 12 2.38 6.24 -29.53
C PRO A 12 0.86 6.49 -29.60
N PHE A 13 0.35 6.78 -30.78
CA PHE A 13 -1.07 7.15 -30.93
C PHE A 13 -2.02 6.07 -30.42
N ASP A 14 -1.69 4.81 -30.55
CA ASP A 14 -2.44 3.64 -30.07
C ASP A 14 -2.29 3.37 -28.57
N SER A 15 -1.48 4.15 -27.86
CA SER A 15 -1.34 4.03 -26.41
C SER A 15 -2.55 4.62 -25.70
N ILE A 16 -3.20 3.83 -24.83
CA ILE A 16 -4.33 4.29 -23.99
C ILE A 16 -3.94 5.50 -23.12
N TYR A 17 -2.67 5.58 -22.71
CA TYR A 17 -2.15 6.66 -21.86
C TYR A 17 -2.15 8.03 -22.56
N ARG A 18 -2.10 8.06 -23.91
CA ARG A 18 -2.23 9.30 -24.68
C ARG A 18 -3.66 9.86 -24.66
N HIS A 19 -4.63 8.99 -24.44
CA HIS A 19 -6.05 9.33 -24.48
C HIS A 19 -6.68 9.54 -23.10
N GLY A 20 -5.85 9.72 -22.05
CA GLY A 20 -6.32 9.99 -20.69
C GLY A 20 -6.80 8.74 -19.94
N PHE A 21 -6.54 7.54 -20.45
CA PHE A 21 -6.83 6.28 -19.76
C PHE A 21 -5.59 5.74 -19.07
N VAL A 22 -5.80 5.05 -17.96
CA VAL A 22 -4.76 4.30 -17.26
C VAL A 22 -5.23 2.85 -17.03
N ARG A 23 -4.31 1.91 -17.16
CA ARG A 23 -4.60 0.51 -16.81
C ARG A 23 -4.19 0.28 -15.37
N VAL A 24 -5.15 -0.13 -14.55
CA VAL A 24 -4.95 -0.54 -13.17
C VAL A 24 -5.26 -2.02 -12.99
N ALA A 25 -4.67 -2.66 -12.00
CA ALA A 25 -4.95 -4.03 -11.62
C ALA A 25 -5.44 -4.06 -10.17
N VAL A 26 -6.52 -4.78 -9.92
CA VAL A 26 -6.94 -5.23 -8.60
C VAL A 26 -6.59 -6.71 -8.52
N ALA A 27 -5.84 -7.10 -7.49
CA ALA A 27 -5.25 -8.43 -7.40
C ALA A 27 -5.53 -9.06 -6.04
N THR A 28 -6.13 -10.24 -6.03
CA THR A 28 -6.44 -11.00 -4.82
C THR A 28 -5.59 -12.28 -4.80
N PRO A 29 -4.42 -12.26 -4.14
CA PRO A 29 -3.58 -13.44 -4.00
C PRO A 29 -4.19 -14.47 -3.05
N ARG A 30 -3.71 -15.69 -3.12
CA ARG A 30 -3.92 -16.64 -2.01
C ARG A 30 -3.15 -16.14 -0.81
N VAL A 31 -3.76 -16.23 0.37
CA VAL A 31 -3.14 -15.83 1.63
C VAL A 31 -3.21 -16.96 2.64
N GLU A 32 -2.21 -17.01 3.52
CA GLU A 32 -2.18 -17.84 4.72
C GLU A 32 -2.08 -16.94 5.95
N VAL A 33 -2.85 -17.28 6.97
CA VAL A 33 -2.86 -16.55 8.24
C VAL A 33 -1.47 -16.63 8.89
N ALA A 34 -0.97 -15.49 9.35
CA ALA A 34 0.32 -15.35 10.01
C ALA A 34 1.53 -15.89 9.20
N SER A 35 1.43 -15.87 7.86
CA SER A 35 2.49 -16.37 6.95
C SER A 35 2.96 -15.28 5.96
N PRO A 36 3.58 -14.18 6.44
CA PRO A 36 3.94 -13.04 5.58
C PRO A 36 4.87 -13.40 4.42
N ALA A 37 5.77 -14.36 4.60
CA ALA A 37 6.67 -14.81 3.54
C ALA A 37 5.91 -15.51 2.39
N TYR A 38 4.94 -16.37 2.71
CA TYR A 38 4.06 -16.98 1.71
C TYR A 38 3.21 -15.92 1.01
N ASN A 39 2.59 -15.02 1.77
CA ASN A 39 1.74 -13.97 1.25
C ASN A 39 2.49 -13.02 0.32
N LEU A 40 3.73 -12.67 0.66
CA LEU A 40 4.62 -11.93 -0.24
C LEU A 40 4.85 -12.67 -1.56
N ALA A 41 5.17 -13.97 -1.49
CA ALA A 41 5.42 -14.78 -2.69
C ALA A 41 4.20 -14.77 -3.63
N GLN A 42 2.99 -14.94 -3.11
CA GLN A 42 1.75 -14.90 -3.89
C GLN A 42 1.47 -13.49 -4.45
N THR A 43 1.70 -12.45 -3.64
CA THR A 43 1.59 -11.04 -4.05
C THR A 43 2.52 -10.75 -5.24
N LEU A 44 3.76 -11.19 -5.18
CA LEU A 44 4.77 -10.98 -6.25
C LEU A 44 4.41 -11.69 -7.56
N VAL A 45 3.76 -12.85 -7.51
CA VAL A 45 3.25 -13.52 -8.72
C VAL A 45 2.26 -12.60 -9.45
N LEU A 46 1.27 -12.08 -8.74
CA LEU A 46 0.25 -11.21 -9.34
C LEU A 46 0.81 -9.83 -9.72
N ALA A 47 1.75 -9.28 -8.95
CA ALA A 47 2.43 -8.03 -9.30
C ALA A 47 3.17 -8.14 -10.64
N ARG A 48 3.89 -9.25 -10.89
CA ARG A 48 4.56 -9.52 -12.16
C ARG A 48 3.57 -9.69 -13.32
N GLN A 49 2.43 -10.36 -13.08
CA GLN A 49 1.35 -10.48 -14.08
C GLN A 49 0.75 -9.13 -14.43
N ALA A 50 0.49 -8.26 -13.44
CA ALA A 50 0.01 -6.90 -13.66
C ALA A 50 1.02 -6.07 -14.48
N ALA A 51 2.31 -6.17 -14.15
CA ALA A 51 3.38 -5.52 -14.90
C ALA A 51 3.45 -6.00 -16.36
N ALA A 52 3.36 -7.32 -16.59
CA ALA A 52 3.35 -7.91 -17.93
C ALA A 52 2.13 -7.42 -18.76
N LYS A 53 1.01 -7.13 -18.12
CA LYS A 53 -0.18 -6.52 -18.73
C LYS A 53 -0.07 -4.99 -18.86
N ARG A 54 1.09 -4.40 -18.53
CA ARG A 54 1.35 -2.94 -18.57
C ARG A 54 0.40 -2.13 -17.68
N ALA A 55 0.00 -2.66 -16.53
CA ALA A 55 -0.69 -1.86 -15.53
C ALA A 55 0.29 -0.83 -14.92
N VAL A 56 -0.22 0.37 -14.58
CA VAL A 56 0.57 1.41 -13.90
C VAL A 56 0.43 1.34 -12.39
N LEU A 57 -0.62 0.64 -11.92
CA LEU A 57 -0.93 0.44 -10.51
C LEU A 57 -1.45 -0.99 -10.32
N ALA A 58 -1.03 -1.64 -9.24
CA ALA A 58 -1.68 -2.85 -8.72
C ALA A 58 -2.03 -2.65 -7.24
N VAL A 59 -3.29 -2.93 -6.91
CA VAL A 59 -3.83 -2.82 -5.55
C VAL A 59 -4.10 -4.22 -5.01
N PHE A 60 -3.60 -4.49 -3.82
CA PHE A 60 -3.74 -5.73 -3.07
C PHE A 60 -4.64 -5.54 -1.85
N PRO A 61 -5.19 -6.63 -1.26
CA PRO A 61 -6.12 -6.54 -0.14
C PRO A 61 -5.53 -5.90 1.11
N GLU A 62 -6.45 -5.35 1.93
CA GLU A 62 -6.21 -4.95 3.31
C GLU A 62 -5.49 -6.05 4.08
N LEU A 63 -4.43 -5.68 4.83
CA LEU A 63 -3.60 -6.62 5.60
C LEU A 63 -3.07 -7.82 4.79
N GLY A 64 -3.01 -7.69 3.46
CA GLY A 64 -2.68 -8.80 2.56
C GLY A 64 -1.33 -9.46 2.81
N LEU A 65 -0.35 -8.73 3.36
CA LEU A 65 0.97 -9.31 3.69
C LEU A 65 0.95 -10.17 4.95
N SER A 66 0.07 -9.89 5.92
CA SER A 66 -0.05 -10.68 7.16
C SER A 66 -1.22 -11.67 7.15
N ALA A 67 -2.18 -11.48 6.30
CA ALA A 67 -3.59 -11.84 6.33
C ALA A 67 -4.40 -11.00 7.32
N TYR A 68 -5.74 -10.99 7.15
CA TYR A 68 -6.66 -10.23 8.00
C TYR A 68 -6.96 -10.93 9.33
N SER A 69 -7.19 -12.25 9.30
CA SER A 69 -7.71 -13.04 10.42
C SER A 69 -6.61 -13.53 11.36
N ASN A 70 -5.70 -12.66 11.78
CA ASN A 70 -4.59 -13.00 12.69
C ASN A 70 -4.96 -12.92 14.17
N GLU A 71 -6.11 -12.29 14.51
CA GLU A 71 -6.59 -12.20 15.89
C GLU A 71 -5.53 -11.58 16.81
N ASP A 72 -5.31 -12.19 17.98
CA ASP A 72 -4.33 -11.71 18.96
C ASP A 72 -2.86 -11.88 18.51
N LEU A 73 -2.60 -12.59 17.40
CA LEU A 73 -1.26 -12.65 16.82
C LEU A 73 -0.74 -11.28 16.37
N PHE A 74 -1.64 -10.32 16.06
CA PHE A 74 -1.23 -8.94 15.79
C PHE A 74 -0.46 -8.26 16.93
N GLN A 75 -0.58 -8.77 18.17
CA GLN A 75 0.16 -8.26 19.32
C GLN A 75 1.56 -8.87 19.47
N GLN A 76 1.92 -9.83 18.61
CA GLN A 76 3.21 -10.52 18.67
C GLN A 76 4.24 -9.87 17.74
N ASP A 77 5.39 -9.52 18.30
CA ASP A 77 6.50 -8.93 17.55
C ASP A 77 6.95 -9.81 16.38
N ALA A 78 6.93 -11.13 16.56
CA ALA A 78 7.29 -12.07 15.50
C ALA A 78 6.44 -11.91 14.21
N LEU A 79 5.12 -11.65 14.33
CA LEU A 79 4.27 -11.40 13.17
C LEU A 79 4.55 -10.02 12.55
N LEU A 80 4.78 -9.01 13.40
CA LEU A 80 5.05 -7.65 12.92
C LEU A 80 6.40 -7.57 12.20
N ASP A 81 7.44 -8.20 12.76
CA ASP A 81 8.77 -8.27 12.15
C ASP A 81 8.73 -9.05 10.81
N ALA A 82 8.01 -10.18 10.77
CA ALA A 82 7.81 -10.93 9.54
C ALA A 82 7.03 -10.13 8.48
N SER A 83 6.05 -9.31 8.90
CA SER A 83 5.31 -8.41 7.99
C SER A 83 6.19 -7.30 7.43
N LEU A 84 7.07 -6.73 8.25
CA LEU A 84 8.07 -5.74 7.81
C LEU A 84 9.11 -6.38 6.86
N ALA A 85 9.54 -7.61 7.12
CA ALA A 85 10.43 -8.35 6.23
C ALA A 85 9.75 -8.63 4.87
N ALA A 86 8.45 -8.96 4.87
CA ALA A 86 7.66 -9.13 3.65
C ALA A 86 7.54 -7.79 2.88
N LEU A 87 7.30 -6.68 3.56
CA LEU A 87 7.31 -5.35 2.93
C LEU A 87 8.68 -5.05 2.31
N ALA A 88 9.78 -5.34 3.00
CA ALA A 88 11.12 -5.14 2.47
C ALA A 88 11.35 -5.94 1.19
N GLY A 89 10.89 -7.20 1.14
CA GLY A 89 10.94 -8.04 -0.06
C GLY A 89 10.08 -7.48 -1.21
N LEU A 90 8.91 -6.92 -0.91
CA LEU A 90 8.07 -6.24 -1.90
C LEU A 90 8.75 -5.00 -2.46
N VAL A 91 9.35 -4.19 -1.60
CA VAL A 91 10.11 -2.98 -1.97
C VAL A 91 11.29 -3.34 -2.88
N ASP A 92 12.05 -4.37 -2.54
CA ASP A 92 13.17 -4.81 -3.36
C ASP A 92 12.70 -5.31 -4.72
N ALA A 93 11.70 -6.17 -4.79
CA ALA A 93 11.12 -6.65 -6.05
C ALA A 93 10.59 -5.50 -6.92
N SER A 94 10.07 -4.43 -6.33
CA SER A 94 9.54 -3.27 -7.05
C SER A 94 10.59 -2.50 -7.84
N ARG A 95 11.88 -2.71 -7.59
CA ARG A 95 12.99 -2.05 -8.34
C ARG A 95 12.94 -2.35 -9.82
N THR A 96 12.49 -3.56 -10.18
CA THR A 96 12.40 -4.02 -11.56
C THR A 96 11.00 -3.96 -12.15
N LEU A 97 10.01 -3.55 -11.36
CA LEU A 97 8.62 -3.42 -11.79
C LEU A 97 8.29 -1.97 -12.16
N SER A 98 7.61 -1.79 -13.30
CA SER A 98 7.27 -0.46 -13.84
C SER A 98 5.93 0.10 -13.33
N LEU A 99 5.33 -0.52 -12.30
CA LEU A 99 4.05 -0.11 -11.73
C LEU A 99 4.19 0.30 -10.26
N VAL A 100 3.22 1.06 -9.78
CA VAL A 100 3.02 1.33 -8.36
C VAL A 100 2.33 0.12 -7.73
N LEU A 101 2.75 -0.29 -6.54
CA LEU A 101 2.12 -1.35 -5.74
C LEU A 101 1.49 -0.74 -4.50
N VAL A 102 0.26 -1.14 -4.20
CA VAL A 102 -0.42 -0.83 -2.93
C VAL A 102 -0.65 -2.13 -2.20
N ALA A 103 -0.08 -2.27 -1.02
CA ALA A 103 -0.20 -3.47 -0.19
C ALA A 103 -0.60 -3.13 1.24
N GLY A 104 -1.37 -4.00 1.88
CA GLY A 104 -1.84 -3.86 3.26
C GLY A 104 -0.96 -4.63 4.23
N LEU A 105 -0.62 -4.01 5.38
CA LEU A 105 0.07 -4.66 6.49
C LEU A 105 -0.15 -3.92 7.81
N PRO A 106 0.07 -4.59 8.98
CA PRO A 106 0.11 -3.92 10.27
C PRO A 106 1.43 -3.15 10.43
N LEU A 107 1.37 -1.92 10.92
CA LEU A 107 2.55 -1.11 11.25
C LEU A 107 2.45 -0.58 12.68
N ARG A 108 3.54 -0.74 13.47
CA ARG A 108 3.67 -0.11 14.79
C ARG A 108 4.32 1.26 14.60
N VAL A 109 3.61 2.32 15.04
CA VAL A 109 4.07 3.71 15.01
C VAL A 109 3.70 4.34 16.35
N ASP A 110 4.65 5.03 17.02
CA ASP A 110 4.43 5.67 18.32
C ASP A 110 3.80 4.72 19.37
N ASP A 111 4.32 3.48 19.47
CA ASP A 111 3.84 2.40 20.34
C ASP A 111 2.37 1.99 20.12
N ARG A 112 1.78 2.37 18.98
CA ARG A 112 0.44 1.95 18.56
C ARG A 112 0.50 1.13 17.29
N LEU A 113 -0.41 0.18 17.19
CA LEU A 113 -0.54 -0.65 15.99
C LEU A 113 -1.61 -0.07 15.07
N PHE A 114 -1.27 0.11 13.80
CA PHE A 114 -2.16 0.63 12.77
C PHE A 114 -2.33 -0.41 11.65
N ASN A 115 -3.56 -0.53 11.16
CA ASN A 115 -3.85 -1.20 9.90
C ASN A 115 -3.54 -0.23 8.77
N CYS A 116 -2.55 -0.53 7.94
CA CYS A 116 -2.02 0.41 6.96
C CYS A 116 -2.05 -0.13 5.55
N GLY A 117 -2.38 0.75 4.61
CA GLY A 117 -2.00 0.58 3.21
C GLY A 117 -0.68 1.30 2.92
N VAL A 118 0.23 0.65 2.22
CA VAL A 118 1.51 1.25 1.81
C VAL A 118 1.61 1.36 0.31
N VAL A 119 2.16 2.47 -0.16
CA VAL A 119 2.41 2.73 -1.58
C VAL A 119 3.88 2.53 -1.87
N VAL A 120 4.18 1.56 -2.74
CA VAL A 120 5.56 1.16 -3.08
C VAL A 120 5.82 1.38 -4.57
N HIS A 121 6.97 1.97 -4.90
CA HIS A 121 7.40 2.15 -6.29
C HIS A 121 8.92 2.19 -6.40
N ARG A 122 9.47 1.41 -7.34
CA ARG A 122 10.90 1.40 -7.72
C ARG A 122 11.87 1.36 -6.53
N GLY A 123 11.66 0.43 -5.61
CA GLY A 123 12.54 0.22 -4.47
C GLY A 123 12.36 1.23 -3.32
N ARG A 124 11.23 1.93 -3.27
CA ARG A 124 10.91 2.90 -2.22
C ARG A 124 9.48 2.73 -1.73
N VAL A 125 9.26 2.96 -0.44
CA VAL A 125 7.93 3.26 0.11
C VAL A 125 7.69 4.75 -0.08
N LEU A 126 6.60 5.11 -0.76
CA LEU A 126 6.25 6.50 -1.02
C LEU A 126 5.42 7.11 0.11
N GLY A 127 4.68 6.28 0.83
CA GLY A 127 3.87 6.67 1.98
C GLY A 127 3.15 5.47 2.59
N ALA A 128 2.73 5.62 3.84
CA ALA A 128 1.92 4.67 4.57
C ALA A 128 0.64 5.38 5.07
N VAL A 129 -0.50 4.82 4.76
CA VAL A 129 -1.83 5.37 5.07
C VAL A 129 -2.49 4.49 6.11
N PRO A 130 -2.63 4.96 7.36
CA PRO A 130 -3.36 4.25 8.40
C PRO A 130 -4.87 4.35 8.18
N LYS A 131 -5.58 3.26 8.46
CA LYS A 131 -7.04 3.19 8.45
C LYS A 131 -7.64 4.17 9.45
N SER A 132 -8.61 4.96 9.00
CA SER A 132 -9.26 5.99 9.82
C SER A 132 -10.40 5.44 10.66
N PHE A 133 -11.21 4.54 10.10
CA PHE A 133 -12.39 3.99 10.73
C PHE A 133 -12.27 2.48 10.93
N LEU A 134 -12.33 2.06 12.17
CA LEU A 134 -12.17 0.67 12.57
C LEU A 134 -13.55 0.07 12.85
N PRO A 135 -14.06 -0.85 12.03
CA PRO A 135 -15.31 -1.55 12.29
C PRO A 135 -15.21 -2.33 13.60
N ASN A 136 -16.26 -2.20 14.42
CA ASN A 136 -16.35 -2.85 15.72
C ASN A 136 -17.78 -3.29 16.01
N TYR A 137 -18.36 -4.00 15.03
CA TYR A 137 -19.73 -4.52 15.05
C TYR A 137 -19.75 -5.86 14.29
N ARG A 138 -20.75 -6.68 14.59
CA ARG A 138 -20.90 -8.06 14.08
C ARG A 138 -19.62 -8.86 14.28
N GLU A 139 -19.06 -9.42 13.19
CA GLU A 139 -17.81 -10.18 13.18
C GLU A 139 -16.55 -9.32 13.30
N PHE A 140 -16.66 -8.00 13.21
CA PHE A 140 -15.54 -7.08 13.27
C PHE A 140 -15.29 -6.56 14.68
N TYR A 141 -14.02 -6.55 15.11
CA TYR A 141 -13.56 -5.98 16.39
C TYR A 141 -12.15 -5.39 16.26
N GLU A 142 -11.92 -4.64 15.18
CA GLU A 142 -10.61 -4.07 14.87
C GLU A 142 -10.08 -3.13 15.96
N LYS A 143 -10.94 -2.48 16.72
CA LYS A 143 -10.56 -1.61 17.86
C LYS A 143 -9.80 -2.35 18.96
N ARG A 144 -9.90 -3.69 19.02
CA ARG A 144 -9.09 -4.51 19.92
C ARG A 144 -7.62 -4.54 19.47
N GLN A 145 -7.37 -4.49 18.18
CA GLN A 145 -6.06 -4.73 17.58
C GLN A 145 -5.38 -3.42 17.15
N PHE A 146 -6.16 -2.46 16.61
CA PHE A 146 -5.62 -1.30 15.92
C PHE A 146 -6.09 0.03 16.51
N ALA A 147 -5.23 1.04 16.34
CA ALA A 147 -5.57 2.44 16.57
C ALA A 147 -6.06 3.07 15.26
N PRO A 148 -7.07 3.97 15.31
CA PRO A 148 -7.50 4.74 14.15
C PRO A 148 -6.47 5.81 13.78
N ALA A 149 -6.43 6.22 12.51
CA ALA A 149 -5.48 7.21 11.99
C ALA A 149 -5.44 8.51 12.81
N ALA A 150 -6.57 8.96 13.36
CA ALA A 150 -6.67 10.16 14.21
C ALA A 150 -5.83 10.07 15.51
N GLN A 151 -5.38 8.89 15.90
CA GLN A 151 -4.52 8.69 17.07
C GLN A 151 -3.03 8.66 16.71
N ALA A 152 -2.66 8.84 15.46
CA ALA A 152 -1.26 8.98 15.07
C ALA A 152 -0.69 10.28 15.61
N LEU A 153 0.50 10.20 16.24
CA LEU A 153 1.22 11.36 16.79
C LEU A 153 2.25 11.87 15.78
N SER A 154 2.86 10.96 15.03
CA SER A 154 3.88 11.26 14.02
C SER A 154 3.28 11.33 12.62
N SER A 155 3.79 12.25 11.80
CA SER A 155 3.46 12.36 10.37
C SER A 155 4.44 11.58 9.48
N SER A 156 5.36 10.83 10.06
CA SER A 156 6.32 9.98 9.35
C SER A 156 6.62 8.73 10.18
N VAL A 157 7.04 7.67 9.49
CA VAL A 157 7.50 6.42 10.08
C VAL A 157 8.82 5.99 9.47
N ARG A 158 9.72 5.44 10.27
CA ARG A 158 11.00 4.91 9.81
C ARG A 158 10.83 3.49 9.27
N LEU A 159 10.92 3.29 7.96
CA LEU A 159 10.83 1.98 7.31
C LEU A 159 12.08 1.73 6.46
N MET A 160 12.76 0.61 6.69
CA MET A 160 13.96 0.18 5.94
C MET A 160 14.98 1.32 5.74
N GLY A 161 15.23 2.08 6.81
CA GLY A 161 16.16 3.19 6.79
C GLY A 161 15.65 4.47 6.09
N GLN A 162 14.41 4.52 5.63
CA GLN A 162 13.78 5.69 5.02
C GLN A 162 12.79 6.34 5.98
N ASP A 163 12.72 7.66 5.98
CA ASP A 163 11.63 8.41 6.60
C ASP A 163 10.49 8.49 5.59
N VAL A 164 9.39 7.80 5.90
CA VAL A 164 8.24 7.61 5.02
C VAL A 164 7.08 8.46 5.55
N PRO A 165 6.43 9.28 4.71
CA PRO A 165 5.22 10.00 5.10
C PRO A 165 4.16 9.04 5.65
N PHE A 166 3.53 9.42 6.78
CA PHE A 166 2.51 8.64 7.46
C PHE A 166 1.29 9.50 7.75
N GLY A 167 0.12 9.10 7.28
CA GLY A 167 -1.13 9.84 7.51
C GLY A 167 -2.24 9.46 6.53
N SER A 168 -3.49 9.77 6.90
CA SER A 168 -4.69 9.47 6.10
C SER A 168 -4.94 10.42 4.94
N GLN A 169 -4.25 11.58 4.88
CA GLN A 169 -4.48 12.61 3.85
C GLN A 169 -3.41 12.64 2.75
N LEU A 170 -2.68 11.53 2.57
CA LEU A 170 -1.61 11.47 1.58
C LEU A 170 -2.18 11.36 0.16
N LEU A 171 -1.63 12.17 -0.75
CA LEU A 171 -1.90 12.10 -2.18
C LEU A 171 -0.62 11.72 -2.93
N PHE A 172 -0.73 10.79 -3.87
CA PHE A 172 0.40 10.30 -4.67
C PHE A 172 0.18 10.67 -6.14
N ALA A 173 0.88 11.70 -6.61
CA ALA A 173 0.76 12.19 -7.97
C ALA A 173 1.79 11.54 -8.89
N ALA A 174 1.36 11.03 -10.03
CA ALA A 174 2.25 10.54 -11.07
C ALA A 174 2.93 11.71 -11.79
N THR A 175 4.25 11.64 -11.96
CA THR A 175 5.02 12.70 -12.65
C THR A 175 5.00 12.55 -14.17
N ASN A 176 4.67 11.35 -14.68
CA ASN A 176 4.71 10.98 -16.09
C ASN A 176 3.32 10.61 -16.67
N VAL A 177 2.27 10.66 -15.86
CA VAL A 177 0.87 10.47 -16.28
C VAL A 177 0.08 11.68 -15.80
N PRO A 178 -0.13 12.69 -16.67
CA PRO A 178 -0.80 13.94 -16.28
C PRO A 178 -2.19 13.67 -15.69
N GLY A 179 -2.48 14.32 -14.55
CA GLY A 179 -3.77 14.20 -13.88
C GLY A 179 -4.00 12.91 -13.09
N PHE A 180 -3.07 11.94 -13.13
CA PHE A 180 -3.22 10.72 -12.33
C PHE A 180 -2.72 10.97 -10.89
N VAL A 181 -3.67 11.06 -9.98
CA VAL A 181 -3.44 11.20 -8.53
C VAL A 181 -4.14 10.06 -7.83
N LEU A 182 -3.41 9.36 -6.95
CA LEU A 182 -3.91 8.28 -6.11
C LEU A 182 -4.12 8.80 -4.69
N HIS A 183 -5.30 8.54 -4.13
CA HIS A 183 -5.59 8.54 -2.72
C HIS A 183 -5.87 7.10 -2.27
N LEU A 184 -5.59 6.77 -1.02
CA LEU A 184 -5.77 5.42 -0.49
C LEU A 184 -6.69 5.47 0.72
N GLU A 185 -7.75 4.69 0.66
CA GLU A 185 -8.71 4.41 1.73
C GLU A 185 -8.71 2.92 2.04
N VAL A 186 -8.94 2.56 3.30
CA VAL A 186 -8.91 1.16 3.73
C VAL A 186 -10.29 0.75 4.21
N CYS A 187 -10.97 -0.09 3.41
CA CYS A 187 -12.23 -0.79 3.74
C CYS A 187 -13.33 0.15 4.26
N GLU A 188 -13.51 0.23 5.60
CA GLU A 188 -14.56 1.04 6.26
C GLU A 188 -14.44 2.53 5.92
N ASP A 189 -13.25 3.01 5.60
CA ASP A 189 -13.03 4.42 5.25
C ASP A 189 -13.92 4.88 4.09
N LEU A 190 -14.20 3.98 3.12
CA LEU A 190 -15.05 4.27 1.96
C LEU A 190 -16.52 4.53 2.31
N TRP A 191 -17.00 4.01 3.45
CA TRP A 191 -18.42 4.02 3.80
C TRP A 191 -18.83 5.22 4.67
N VAL A 192 -17.88 6.04 5.06
CA VAL A 192 -18.10 7.19 5.94
C VAL A 192 -18.15 8.50 5.17
N PRO A 193 -18.91 9.54 5.65
CA PRO A 193 -19.03 10.81 4.92
C PRO A 193 -17.76 11.64 4.86
N LEU A 194 -16.80 11.41 5.76
CA LEU A 194 -15.50 12.09 5.83
C LEU A 194 -14.42 11.02 6.05
N PRO A 195 -13.94 10.38 4.99
CA PRO A 195 -12.89 9.38 5.06
C PRO A 195 -11.53 9.93 5.49
#